data_859f1b58dd2a73dfb26524cca886f83e
#
_entry.id   859f1b58dd2a73dfb26524cca886f83e
#
_cell.length_a   1.000
_cell.length_b   1.000
_cell.length_c   1.000
_cell.angle_alpha   90.00
_cell.angle_beta   90.00
_cell.angle_gamma   90.00
#
_symmetry.space_group_name_H-M   'P 1'
#
loop_
_entity.id
_entity.type
_entity.pdbx_description
1 polymer ?
#
loop_
_entity_poly.entity_id
_entity_poly.type
_entity_poly.pdbx_seq_one_letter_code
_entity_poly.pdbx_strand_id
1 'polypeptide(L)'
;MNTKEKDHIYCDLRPYQNVDVVHDLDVYPWPFEDNSILNISAVHLVEHLKNGLLPFMDECWRILMPGGALYIETPCAGMDPDLEFADPTHVRCYRPHTFTNYFLRSEIGKLNYTTRAWNILHLSVPESGPNKNCIIVHCNAIK
;
A
#
# COMPACT_ATOMS: atom_id res chain seq x y z
N MET A 1 8.49 19.31 21.18
CA MET A 1 7.09 18.83 21.18
C MET A 1 6.69 18.56 19.75
N ASN A 2 6.63 17.29 19.35
CA ASN A 2 6.02 16.96 18.06
C ASN A 2 4.51 17.10 18.22
N THR A 3 3.97 18.21 17.75
CA THR A 3 2.53 18.36 17.56
C THR A 3 2.14 17.41 16.43
N LYS A 4 1.45 16.30 16.77
CA LYS A 4 0.74 15.50 15.77
C LYS A 4 -0.12 16.48 14.95
N GLU A 5 0.06 16.48 13.63
CA GLU A 5 -0.91 17.13 12.76
C GLU A 5 -2.25 16.44 13.01
N LYS A 6 -3.25 17.21 13.41
CA LYS A 6 -4.56 16.72 13.90
C LYS A 6 -5.34 15.86 12.88
N ASP A 7 -4.87 15.82 11.64
CA ASP A 7 -5.56 15.21 10.50
C ASP A 7 -4.94 13.86 10.06
N HIS A 8 -3.95 13.34 10.80
CA HIS A 8 -3.30 12.07 10.48
C HIS A 8 -3.57 11.02 11.55
N ILE A 9 -3.89 9.80 11.11
CA ILE A 9 -4.02 8.60 11.94
C ILE A 9 -2.84 7.69 11.63
N TYR A 10 -2.04 7.39 12.64
CA TYR A 10 -0.92 6.45 12.53
C TYR A 10 -1.37 5.07 13.02
N CYS A 11 -1.28 4.08 12.13
CA CYS A 11 -1.61 2.69 12.43
C CYS A 11 -0.32 1.85 12.36
N ASP A 12 -0.10 1.02 13.38
CA ASP A 12 1.05 0.10 13.44
C ASP A 12 0.67 -1.17 14.20
N LEU A 13 1.42 -2.25 13.98
CA LEU A 13 1.30 -3.50 14.72
C LEU A 13 1.66 -3.33 16.20
N ARG A 14 2.53 -2.38 16.53
CA ARG A 14 3.10 -2.16 17.87
C ARG A 14 2.67 -0.80 18.45
N PRO A 15 2.52 -0.73 19.79
CA PRO A 15 2.08 0.48 20.47
C PRO A 15 3.23 1.50 20.65
N TYR A 16 3.79 2.01 19.56
CA TYR A 16 4.76 3.09 19.65
C TYR A 16 4.11 4.41 20.08
N GLN A 17 4.91 5.34 20.61
CA GLN A 17 4.43 6.60 21.21
C GLN A 17 3.50 7.44 20.30
N ASN A 18 3.64 7.33 18.99
CA ASN A 18 2.90 8.13 18.01
C ASN A 18 1.80 7.32 17.28
N VAL A 19 1.55 6.08 17.68
CA VAL A 19 0.54 5.23 17.06
C VAL A 19 -0.83 5.54 17.67
N ASP A 20 -1.80 5.79 16.80
CA ASP A 20 -3.19 6.07 17.19
C ASP A 20 -4.01 4.79 17.22
N VAL A 21 -3.75 3.87 16.29
CA VAL A 21 -4.44 2.60 16.14
C VAL A 21 -3.41 1.48 16.11
N VAL A 22 -3.46 0.61 17.11
CA VAL A 22 -2.63 -0.62 17.14
C VAL A 22 -3.43 -1.74 16.49
N HIS A 23 -2.99 -2.19 15.33
CA HIS A 23 -3.68 -3.23 14.58
C HIS A 23 -2.72 -4.01 13.68
N ASP A 24 -2.91 -5.33 13.60
CA ASP A 24 -2.22 -6.19 12.64
C ASP A 24 -2.91 -6.04 11.27
N LEU A 25 -2.23 -5.42 10.31
CA LEU A 25 -2.79 -5.17 8.98
C LEU A 25 -2.97 -6.44 8.12
N ASP A 26 -2.49 -7.60 8.60
CA ASP A 26 -2.84 -8.92 8.04
C ASP A 26 -4.17 -9.47 8.58
N VAL A 27 -4.80 -8.79 9.56
CA VAL A 27 -6.11 -9.15 10.13
C VAL A 27 -7.20 -8.22 9.60
N TYR A 28 -8.19 -8.79 8.93
CA TYR A 28 -9.26 -8.06 8.27
C TYR A 28 -10.62 -8.32 8.93
N PRO A 29 -11.57 -7.36 8.90
CA PRO A 29 -11.43 -5.99 8.38
C PRO A 29 -10.62 -5.11 9.34
N TRP A 30 -10.01 -4.04 8.81
CA TRP A 30 -9.35 -3.02 9.63
C TRP A 30 -10.38 -2.19 10.40
N PRO A 31 -10.00 -1.60 11.56
CA PRO A 31 -10.92 -0.87 12.43
C PRO A 31 -11.24 0.55 11.90
N PHE A 32 -11.53 0.64 10.61
CA PHE A 32 -11.96 1.87 9.93
C PHE A 32 -13.26 1.60 9.19
N GLU A 33 -14.14 2.59 9.17
CA GLU A 33 -15.42 2.52 8.45
C GLU A 33 -15.22 2.60 6.94
N ASP A 34 -16.19 2.07 6.19
CA ASP A 34 -16.23 2.19 4.74
C ASP A 34 -16.27 3.67 4.34
N ASN A 35 -15.51 4.05 3.31
CA ASN A 35 -15.49 5.40 2.75
C ASN A 35 -15.19 6.50 3.80
N SER A 36 -14.33 6.23 4.76
CA SER A 36 -14.02 7.16 5.86
C SER A 36 -12.67 7.87 5.72
N ILE A 37 -11.78 7.37 4.87
CA ILE A 37 -10.41 7.85 4.74
C ILE A 37 -10.21 8.55 3.38
N LEU A 38 -9.61 9.73 3.40
CA LEU A 38 -9.32 10.48 2.17
C LEU A 38 -8.03 10.03 1.50
N ASN A 39 -6.97 9.78 2.30
CA ASN A 39 -5.66 9.39 1.80
C ASN A 39 -5.04 8.30 2.67
N ILE A 40 -4.39 7.33 2.04
CA ILE A 40 -3.59 6.30 2.69
C ILE A 40 -2.16 6.39 2.18
N SER A 41 -1.19 6.28 3.09
CA SER A 41 0.23 6.17 2.76
C SER A 41 0.80 4.89 3.37
N ALA A 42 1.36 4.03 2.52
CA ALA A 42 1.98 2.77 2.88
C ALA A 42 3.43 2.75 2.37
N VAL A 43 4.36 3.12 3.24
CA VAL A 43 5.79 3.20 2.93
C VAL A 43 6.50 2.04 3.60
N HIS A 44 7.16 1.18 2.82
CA HIS A 44 7.84 -0.02 3.30
C HIS A 44 6.95 -0.87 4.22
N LEU A 45 5.75 -1.16 3.74
CA LEU A 45 4.74 -1.94 4.46
C LEU A 45 4.34 -3.21 3.73
N VAL A 46 4.00 -3.10 2.43
CA VAL A 46 3.34 -4.20 1.71
C VAL A 46 4.23 -5.43 1.52
N GLU A 47 5.54 -5.27 1.52
CA GLU A 47 6.53 -6.34 1.48
C GLU A 47 6.52 -7.22 2.74
N HIS A 48 6.02 -6.71 3.87
CA HIS A 48 5.92 -7.42 5.14
C HIS A 48 4.60 -8.18 5.32
N LEU A 49 3.57 -7.90 4.50
CA LEU A 49 2.24 -8.48 4.64
C LEU A 49 2.21 -9.94 4.19
N LYS A 50 1.89 -10.85 5.12
CA LYS A 50 1.84 -12.30 4.89
C LYS A 50 0.73 -12.68 3.93
N ASN A 51 -0.43 -12.00 4.01
CA ASN A 51 -1.57 -12.23 3.12
C ASN A 51 -1.42 -11.59 1.74
N GLY A 52 -0.36 -10.76 1.55
CA GLY A 52 -0.01 -10.17 0.27
C GLY A 52 -0.84 -8.96 -0.12
N LEU A 53 -0.66 -8.55 -1.38
CA LEU A 53 -1.14 -7.25 -1.87
C LEU A 53 -2.65 -7.23 -2.15
N LEU A 54 -3.26 -8.35 -2.57
CA LEU A 54 -4.68 -8.36 -2.96
C LEU A 54 -5.62 -7.96 -1.83
N PRO A 55 -5.60 -8.62 -0.64
CA PRO A 55 -6.47 -8.21 0.46
C PRO A 55 -6.13 -6.81 1.00
N PHE A 56 -4.86 -6.40 0.96
CA PHE A 56 -4.46 -5.05 1.32
C PHE A 56 -5.10 -4.01 0.40
N MET A 57 -5.02 -4.18 -0.91
CA MET A 57 -5.62 -3.28 -1.89
C MET A 57 -7.14 -3.24 -1.77
N ASP A 58 -7.78 -4.39 -1.54
CA ASP A 58 -9.22 -4.48 -1.36
C ASP A 58 -9.68 -3.73 -0.11
N GLU A 59 -8.92 -3.82 0.98
CA GLU A 59 -9.23 -3.16 2.23
C GLU A 59 -8.97 -1.64 2.15
N CYS A 60 -7.87 -1.21 1.54
CA CYS A 60 -7.64 0.19 1.21
C CYS A 60 -8.81 0.77 0.38
N TRP A 61 -9.26 0.02 -0.61
CA TRP A 61 -10.40 0.42 -1.44
C TRP A 61 -11.69 0.57 -0.59
N ARG A 62 -11.94 -0.36 0.34
CA ARG A 62 -13.11 -0.30 1.21
C ARG A 62 -13.15 0.96 2.04
N ILE A 63 -12.04 1.30 2.71
CA ILE A 63 -11.98 2.42 3.66
C ILE A 63 -11.78 3.78 3.00
N LEU A 64 -11.19 3.83 1.80
CA LEU A 64 -11.04 5.09 1.06
C LEU A 64 -12.40 5.63 0.61
N MET A 65 -12.55 6.94 0.69
CA MET A 65 -13.66 7.66 0.05
C MET A 65 -13.64 7.46 -1.47
N PRO A 66 -14.78 7.64 -2.18
CA PRO A 66 -14.76 7.71 -3.65
C PRO A 66 -13.75 8.75 -4.14
N GLY A 67 -12.81 8.33 -5.01
CA GLY A 67 -11.71 9.18 -5.48
C GLY A 67 -10.60 9.41 -4.47
N GLY A 68 -10.65 8.78 -3.31
CA GLY A 68 -9.58 8.82 -2.30
C GLY A 68 -8.29 8.21 -2.83
N ALA A 69 -7.14 8.69 -2.33
CA ALA A 69 -5.82 8.36 -2.86
C ALA A 69 -5.06 7.35 -2.00
N LEU A 70 -4.34 6.45 -2.66
CA LEU A 70 -3.39 5.53 -2.06
C LEU A 70 -1.99 5.80 -2.61
N TYR A 71 -1.04 6.01 -1.70
CA TYR A 71 0.40 6.02 -1.98
C TYR A 71 1.03 4.75 -1.45
N ILE A 72 1.80 4.06 -2.29
CA ILE A 72 2.61 2.90 -1.91
C ILE A 72 4.06 3.15 -2.31
N GLU A 73 4.98 2.81 -1.40
CA GLU A 73 6.39 2.70 -1.67
C GLU A 73 6.87 1.35 -1.15
N THR A 74 7.51 0.54 -2.01
CA THR A 74 7.99 -0.81 -1.67
C THR A 74 9.21 -1.16 -2.52
N PRO A 75 10.15 -2.00 -2.04
CA PRO A 75 11.29 -2.44 -2.84
C PRO A 75 10.86 -3.03 -4.18
N CYS A 76 11.58 -2.67 -5.25
CA CYS A 76 11.36 -3.22 -6.59
C CYS A 76 12.18 -4.49 -6.78
N ALA A 77 11.51 -5.61 -6.99
CA ALA A 77 12.15 -6.90 -7.20
C ALA A 77 13.17 -6.89 -8.33
N GLY A 78 14.38 -7.41 -8.06
CA GLY A 78 15.47 -7.52 -9.02
C GLY A 78 16.27 -6.25 -9.24
N MET A 79 16.06 -5.19 -8.43
CA MET A 79 16.80 -3.93 -8.54
C MET A 79 17.94 -3.83 -7.52
N ASP A 80 17.70 -4.26 -6.30
CA ASP A 80 18.65 -4.18 -5.19
C ASP A 80 18.44 -5.35 -4.23
N PRO A 81 19.31 -6.37 -4.30
CA PRO A 81 19.18 -7.56 -3.44
C PRO A 81 19.25 -7.24 -1.94
N ASP A 82 20.03 -6.23 -1.54
CA ASP A 82 20.12 -5.85 -0.12
C ASP A 82 18.81 -5.21 0.35
N LEU A 83 18.20 -4.38 -0.47
CA LEU A 83 16.90 -3.79 -0.16
C LEU A 83 15.78 -4.84 -0.12
N GLU A 84 15.88 -5.87 -0.97
CA GLU A 84 14.87 -6.93 -1.06
C GLU A 84 14.98 -7.97 0.05
N PHE A 85 16.20 -8.41 0.39
CA PHE A 85 16.43 -9.63 1.17
C PHE A 85 17.20 -9.44 2.48
N ALA A 86 17.80 -8.27 2.74
CA ALA A 86 18.53 -8.05 3.98
C ALA A 86 17.62 -7.99 5.21
N ASP A 87 16.38 -7.54 5.05
CA ASP A 87 15.38 -7.59 6.12
C ASP A 87 14.70 -8.96 6.14
N PRO A 88 14.88 -9.75 7.22
CA PRO A 88 14.32 -11.10 7.32
C PRO A 88 12.79 -11.12 7.43
N THR A 89 12.16 -9.98 7.60
CA THR A 89 10.69 -9.85 7.69
C THR A 89 10.02 -9.55 6.36
N HIS A 90 10.81 -9.33 5.30
CA HIS A 90 10.28 -9.26 3.93
C HIS A 90 9.82 -10.64 3.47
N VAL A 91 8.54 -10.78 3.22
CA VAL A 91 7.92 -12.04 2.79
C VAL A 91 7.53 -12.04 1.32
N ARG A 92 7.53 -10.88 0.66
CA ARG A 92 7.17 -10.71 -0.75
C ARG A 92 8.00 -9.62 -1.42
N CYS A 93 8.19 -9.79 -2.73
CA CYS A 93 8.78 -8.77 -3.60
C CYS A 93 7.82 -8.48 -4.74
N TYR A 94 7.76 -7.23 -5.16
CA TYR A 94 6.84 -6.77 -6.20
C TYR A 94 7.58 -6.17 -7.38
N ARG A 95 6.90 -6.12 -8.52
CA ARG A 95 7.36 -5.41 -9.72
C ARG A 95 6.29 -4.40 -10.17
N PRO A 96 6.67 -3.37 -10.96
CA PRO A 96 5.70 -2.38 -11.44
C PRO A 96 4.47 -3.00 -12.12
N HIS A 97 4.67 -4.06 -12.91
CA HIS A 97 3.58 -4.75 -13.60
C HIS A 97 2.56 -5.42 -12.66
N THR A 98 2.91 -5.66 -11.40
CA THR A 98 1.94 -6.14 -10.41
C THR A 98 0.77 -5.17 -10.28
N PHE A 99 1.06 -3.87 -10.27
CA PHE A 99 0.03 -2.84 -10.12
C PHE A 99 -0.77 -2.62 -11.40
N THR A 100 -0.13 -2.61 -12.56
CA THR A 100 -0.83 -2.39 -13.84
C THR A 100 -1.65 -3.60 -14.29
N ASN A 101 -1.16 -4.82 -14.05
CA ASN A 101 -1.81 -6.02 -14.61
C ASN A 101 -2.99 -6.51 -13.77
N TYR A 102 -3.06 -6.17 -12.47
CA TYR A 102 -4.03 -6.75 -11.55
C TYR A 102 -5.03 -5.77 -10.95
N PHE A 103 -4.75 -4.47 -10.98
CA PHE A 103 -5.56 -3.45 -10.30
C PHE A 103 -6.20 -2.41 -11.22
N LEU A 104 -5.71 -2.25 -12.44
CA LEU A 104 -6.36 -1.38 -13.43
C LEU A 104 -7.75 -1.92 -13.80
N ARG A 105 -8.69 -0.99 -13.96
CA ARG A 105 -10.07 -1.31 -14.35
C ARG A 105 -10.16 -2.16 -15.63
N SER A 106 -9.25 -1.95 -16.58
CA SER A 106 -9.17 -2.73 -17.82
C SER A 106 -8.69 -4.18 -17.61
N GLU A 107 -8.04 -4.48 -16.49
CA GLU A 107 -7.35 -5.73 -16.24
C GLU A 107 -8.04 -6.63 -15.19
N ILE A 108 -8.74 -6.03 -14.21
CA ILE A 108 -9.30 -6.75 -13.05
C ILE A 108 -10.24 -7.87 -13.43
N GLY A 109 -10.98 -7.76 -14.52
CA GLY A 109 -11.93 -8.78 -14.99
C GLY A 109 -11.27 -9.98 -15.67
N LYS A 110 -9.97 -9.93 -16.02
CA LYS A 110 -9.30 -10.98 -16.79
C LYS A 110 -8.99 -12.22 -15.96
N LEU A 111 -8.62 -12.02 -14.68
CA LEU A 111 -8.19 -13.09 -13.78
C LEU A 111 -9.11 -13.28 -12.57
N ASN A 112 -10.05 -12.39 -12.36
CA ASN A 112 -11.02 -12.42 -11.25
C ASN A 112 -10.41 -12.51 -9.83
N TYR A 113 -9.23 -11.95 -9.63
CA TYR A 113 -8.60 -11.90 -8.31
C TYR A 113 -9.24 -10.88 -7.39
N THR A 114 -9.72 -9.78 -7.95
CA THR A 114 -10.47 -8.73 -7.28
C THR A 114 -11.47 -8.10 -8.24
N THR A 115 -12.53 -7.50 -7.70
CA THR A 115 -13.47 -6.67 -8.46
C THR A 115 -13.25 -5.17 -8.22
N ARG A 116 -12.26 -4.81 -7.41
CA ARG A 116 -12.01 -3.46 -6.93
C ARG A 116 -10.98 -2.79 -7.80
N ALA A 117 -11.43 -1.83 -8.62
CA ALA A 117 -10.61 -1.17 -9.63
C ALA A 117 -9.92 0.07 -9.11
N TRP A 118 -8.75 0.33 -9.68
CA TRP A 118 -7.92 1.49 -9.38
C TRP A 118 -7.58 2.27 -10.64
N ASN A 119 -7.46 3.58 -10.48
CA ASN A 119 -6.86 4.46 -11.48
C ASN A 119 -5.44 4.79 -11.05
N ILE A 120 -4.44 4.31 -11.78
CA ILE A 120 -3.03 4.58 -11.47
C ILE A 120 -2.65 5.93 -12.06
N LEU A 121 -2.37 6.90 -11.20
CA LEU A 121 -1.98 8.27 -11.57
C LEU A 121 -0.47 8.37 -11.82
N HIS A 122 0.31 7.61 -11.06
CA HIS A 122 1.77 7.59 -11.15
C HIS A 122 2.30 6.21 -10.79
N LEU A 123 3.26 5.75 -11.58
CA LEU A 123 4.02 4.51 -11.32
C LEU A 123 5.45 4.72 -11.80
N SER A 124 6.40 4.63 -10.89
CA SER A 124 7.83 4.78 -11.23
C SER A 124 8.73 3.91 -10.35
N VAL A 125 9.96 3.73 -10.84
CA VAL A 125 11.08 3.18 -10.06
C VAL A 125 12.25 4.16 -10.23
N PRO A 126 12.50 5.05 -9.26
CA PRO A 126 13.59 6.03 -9.35
C PRO A 126 14.96 5.36 -9.40
N GLU A 127 15.86 5.89 -10.24
CA GLU A 127 17.24 5.43 -10.37
C GLU A 127 18.18 6.13 -9.39
N SER A 128 17.73 7.18 -8.72
CA SER A 128 18.51 7.98 -7.79
C SER A 128 17.61 8.60 -6.71
N GLY A 129 18.24 9.16 -5.66
CA GLY A 129 17.52 9.79 -4.56
C GLY A 129 17.13 8.81 -3.44
N PRO A 130 16.36 9.28 -2.45
CA PRO A 130 16.03 8.51 -1.25
C PRO A 130 15.20 7.25 -1.55
N ASN A 131 14.38 7.28 -2.60
CA ASN A 131 13.47 6.19 -2.98
C ASN A 131 14.03 5.36 -4.15
N LYS A 132 15.36 5.41 -4.35
CA LYS A 132 16.04 4.62 -5.38
C LYS A 132 15.69 3.13 -5.25
N ASN A 133 15.42 2.50 -6.39
CA ASN A 133 15.09 1.07 -6.49
C ASN A 133 13.78 0.66 -5.79
N CYS A 134 12.95 1.62 -5.35
CA CYS A 134 11.59 1.35 -4.87
C CYS A 134 10.57 1.56 -5.98
N ILE A 135 9.49 0.79 -5.96
CA ILE A 135 8.28 1.08 -6.73
C ILE A 135 7.53 2.18 -6.00
N ILE A 136 7.18 3.24 -6.71
CA ILE A 136 6.31 4.30 -6.21
C ILE A 136 5.01 4.25 -6.99
N VAL A 137 3.89 4.10 -6.28
CA VAL A 137 2.56 4.06 -6.86
C VAL A 137 1.68 5.13 -6.22
N HIS A 138 1.05 5.95 -7.06
CA HIS A 138 -0.07 6.80 -6.67
C HIS A 138 -1.31 6.34 -7.43
N CYS A 139 -2.37 6.03 -6.74
CA CYS A 139 -3.61 5.60 -7.36
C CYS A 139 -4.85 6.09 -6.59
N ASN A 140 -5.98 6.14 -7.30
CA ASN A 140 -7.28 6.47 -6.74
C ASN A 140 -8.21 5.26 -6.79
N ALA A 141 -9.03 5.09 -5.75
CA ALA A 141 -10.09 4.08 -5.74
C ALA A 141 -11.19 4.46 -6.74
N ILE A 142 -11.55 3.53 -7.62
CA ILE A 142 -12.70 3.67 -8.54
C ILE A 142 -13.88 2.94 -7.92
N LYS A 143 -14.86 3.71 -7.43
CA LYS A 143 -16.08 3.18 -6.80
C LYS A 143 -17.31 3.47 -7.64
#